data_053058f2002d03877826f6ae4a12deb2
#
_entry.id   053058f2002d03877826f6ae4a12deb2
#
_cell.length_a   1.000
_cell.length_b   1.000
_cell.length_c   1.000
_cell.angle_alpha   90.00
_cell.angle_beta   90.00
_cell.angle_gamma   90.00
#
_symmetry.space_group_name_H-M   'P 1'
#
loop_
_entity.id
_entity.type
_entity.pdbx_description
1 polymer ?
#
loop_
_entity_poly.entity_id
_entity_poly.type
_entity_poly.pdbx_seq_one_letter_code
_entity_poly.pdbx_strand_id
1 'polypeptide(L)'
;ELNVKIEKSLKNGVPLNIKFGCDPSRPDLHLGHAVVLRKLRHFQDLGHQAILLIGDFTAMIGDPTGRNKTRPQITLKETKENALSYIDQASKILSSKNLKIVYNSDWLNSMSFSDVISLSSKYTVARMLERDDFTKRYKDGVPISVHEFLYPLAQGYDSVHLKADVELGGTDQKFNLLVGRDLQKEAGQSPQAIITTPILEGTDGVEKMSKSYDNYIGL
;
A
#
# COMPACT_ATOMS: atom_id res chain seq x y z
N GLU A 1 -0.73 20.08 4.87
CA GLU A 1 -1.03 19.53 3.52
C GLU A 1 -2.47 18.98 3.44
N LEU A 2 -2.89 18.10 4.37
CA LEU A 2 -4.25 17.54 4.36
C LEU A 2 -5.32 18.62 4.44
N ASN A 3 -5.20 19.59 5.36
CA ASN A 3 -6.16 20.70 5.51
C ASN A 3 -6.35 21.46 4.19
N VAL A 4 -5.27 21.76 3.48
CA VAL A 4 -5.34 22.47 2.18
C VAL A 4 -6.11 21.64 1.15
N LYS A 5 -5.92 20.31 1.11
CA LYS A 5 -6.66 19.43 0.20
C LYS A 5 -8.14 19.37 0.57
N ILE A 6 -8.46 19.27 1.86
CA ILE A 6 -9.84 19.29 2.36
C ILE A 6 -10.53 20.61 2.03
N GLU A 7 -9.91 21.75 2.32
CA GLU A 7 -10.45 23.08 2.00
C GLU A 7 -10.73 23.23 0.51
N LYS A 8 -9.79 22.79 -0.35
CA LYS A 8 -9.96 22.80 -1.80
C LYS A 8 -11.11 21.89 -2.24
N SER A 9 -11.21 20.69 -1.65
CA SER A 9 -12.30 19.75 -1.92
C SER A 9 -13.66 20.35 -1.57
N LEU A 10 -13.79 20.93 -0.38
CA LEU A 10 -15.02 21.60 0.07
C LEU A 10 -15.40 22.79 -0.81
N LYS A 11 -14.42 23.63 -1.17
CA LYS A 11 -14.66 24.80 -2.02
C LYS A 11 -15.12 24.44 -3.41
N ASN A 12 -14.58 23.36 -3.98
CA ASN A 12 -14.84 22.97 -5.37
C ASN A 12 -15.94 21.90 -5.50
N GLY A 13 -16.42 21.33 -4.39
CA GLY A 13 -17.36 20.21 -4.38
C GLY A 13 -16.80 18.92 -4.98
N VAL A 14 -15.48 18.77 -5.04
CA VAL A 14 -14.81 17.60 -5.63
C VAL A 14 -14.28 16.70 -4.52
N PRO A 15 -14.77 15.45 -4.40
CA PRO A 15 -14.27 14.50 -3.42
C PRO A 15 -12.77 14.20 -3.58
N LEU A 16 -12.08 13.98 -2.46
CA LEU A 16 -10.69 13.50 -2.47
C LEU A 16 -10.64 12.00 -2.77
N ASN A 17 -9.60 11.56 -3.46
CA ASN A 17 -9.25 10.16 -3.67
C ASN A 17 -8.44 9.65 -2.47
N ILE A 18 -9.04 8.80 -1.64
CA ILE A 18 -8.42 8.23 -0.45
C ILE A 18 -8.04 6.78 -0.74
N LYS A 19 -6.75 6.52 -0.86
CA LYS A 19 -6.20 5.21 -1.23
C LYS A 19 -5.82 4.41 0.02
N PHE A 20 -6.18 3.14 0.03
CA PHE A 20 -5.60 2.11 0.89
C PHE A 20 -5.30 0.88 0.03
N GLY A 21 -4.03 0.45 0.02
CA GLY A 21 -3.56 -0.73 -0.68
C GLY A 21 -3.31 -1.89 0.26
N CYS A 22 -3.66 -3.10 -0.17
CA CYS A 22 -3.34 -4.34 0.52
C CYS A 22 -3.03 -5.47 -0.46
N ASP A 23 -1.96 -6.20 -0.17
CA ASP A 23 -1.50 -7.33 -0.97
C ASP A 23 -2.21 -8.62 -0.53
N PRO A 24 -2.90 -9.32 -1.45
CA PRO A 24 -3.63 -10.55 -1.12
C PRO A 24 -2.67 -11.76 -1.02
N SER A 25 -1.68 -11.66 -0.16
CA SER A 25 -0.65 -12.69 0.06
C SER A 25 -1.18 -13.96 0.75
N ARG A 26 -2.33 -13.89 1.40
CA ARG A 26 -3.10 -14.99 2.02
C ARG A 26 -4.57 -14.58 2.07
N PRO A 27 -5.53 -15.53 2.12
CA PRO A 27 -6.95 -15.25 1.91
C PRO A 27 -7.64 -14.35 2.94
N ASP A 28 -7.05 -14.10 4.13
CA ASP A 28 -7.75 -13.39 5.19
C ASP A 28 -7.22 -11.98 5.44
N LEU A 29 -8.13 -11.05 5.76
CA LEU A 29 -7.84 -9.82 6.48
C LEU A 29 -7.89 -10.08 8.00
N HIS A 30 -7.22 -9.24 8.78
CA HIS A 30 -7.23 -9.32 10.24
C HIS A 30 -7.48 -7.94 10.87
N LEU A 31 -7.66 -7.89 12.19
CA LEU A 31 -7.99 -6.66 12.91
C LEU A 31 -7.00 -5.51 12.63
N GLY A 32 -5.71 -5.79 12.39
CA GLY A 32 -4.75 -4.77 11.97
C GLY A 32 -5.16 -4.05 10.68
N HIS A 33 -5.76 -4.76 9.71
CA HIS A 33 -6.33 -4.15 8.51
C HIS A 33 -7.62 -3.37 8.84
N ALA A 34 -8.42 -3.88 9.78
CA ALA A 34 -9.67 -3.21 10.21
C ALA A 34 -9.41 -1.79 10.72
N VAL A 35 -8.30 -1.55 11.41
CA VAL A 35 -7.91 -0.21 11.90
C VAL A 35 -7.81 0.78 10.73
N VAL A 36 -7.12 0.41 9.66
CA VAL A 36 -6.97 1.26 8.48
C VAL A 36 -8.28 1.36 7.68
N LEU A 37 -9.00 0.24 7.51
CA LEU A 37 -10.31 0.22 6.84
C LEU A 37 -11.33 1.12 7.55
N ARG A 38 -11.33 1.15 8.89
CA ARG A 38 -12.17 2.08 9.66
C ARG A 38 -11.82 3.54 9.38
N LYS A 39 -10.54 3.86 9.20
CA LYS A 39 -10.12 5.21 8.82
C LYS A 39 -10.58 5.54 7.39
N LEU A 40 -10.45 4.61 6.46
CA LEU A 40 -10.95 4.75 5.09
C LEU A 40 -12.49 4.98 5.10
N ARG A 41 -13.22 4.23 5.94
CA ARG A 41 -14.67 4.41 6.14
C ARG A 41 -15.01 5.81 6.65
N HIS A 42 -14.26 6.40 7.56
CA HIS A 42 -14.50 7.77 8.02
C HIS A 42 -14.46 8.77 6.86
N PHE A 43 -13.53 8.60 5.91
CA PHE A 43 -13.49 9.45 4.71
C PHE A 43 -14.70 9.22 3.79
N GLN A 44 -15.18 7.98 3.66
CA GLN A 44 -16.43 7.69 2.93
C GLN A 44 -17.63 8.41 3.56
N ASP A 45 -17.74 8.34 4.88
CA ASP A 45 -18.85 8.98 5.62
C ASP A 45 -18.84 10.51 5.46
N LEU A 46 -17.66 11.10 5.22
CA LEU A 46 -17.48 12.50 4.87
C LEU A 46 -17.69 12.82 3.37
N GLY A 47 -18.07 11.83 2.57
CA GLY A 47 -18.38 12.01 1.15
C GLY A 47 -17.18 11.90 0.20
N HIS A 48 -16.00 11.51 0.69
CA HIS A 48 -14.83 11.30 -0.16
C HIS A 48 -14.86 9.95 -0.87
N GLN A 49 -14.09 9.82 -1.96
CA GLN A 49 -13.94 8.58 -2.72
C GLN A 49 -12.94 7.66 -2.03
N ALA A 50 -13.40 6.56 -1.44
CA ALA A 50 -12.53 5.51 -0.97
C ALA A 50 -12.05 4.64 -2.14
N ILE A 51 -10.75 4.35 -2.18
CA ILE A 51 -10.12 3.46 -3.13
C ILE A 51 -9.46 2.32 -2.36
N LEU A 52 -10.07 1.14 -2.44
CA LEU A 52 -9.46 -0.09 -1.97
C LEU A 52 -8.64 -0.68 -3.13
N LEU A 53 -7.33 -0.59 -3.03
CA LEU A 53 -6.42 -1.14 -4.01
C LEU A 53 -6.00 -2.55 -3.60
N ILE A 54 -6.27 -3.50 -4.45
CA ILE A 54 -5.77 -4.86 -4.33
C ILE A 54 -4.42 -4.94 -5.05
N GLY A 55 -3.37 -5.14 -4.29
CA GLY A 55 -2.01 -5.26 -4.77
C GLY A 55 -1.71 -6.66 -5.31
N ASP A 56 -2.43 -7.10 -6.33
CA ASP A 56 -2.27 -8.42 -6.92
C ASP A 56 -0.95 -8.55 -7.70
N PHE A 57 -0.46 -7.46 -8.30
CA PHE A 57 0.86 -7.42 -8.90
C PHE A 57 1.97 -7.26 -7.85
N THR A 58 1.82 -6.32 -6.91
CA THR A 58 2.82 -6.10 -5.86
C THR A 58 2.99 -7.30 -4.95
N ALA A 59 1.94 -8.08 -4.72
CA ALA A 59 2.01 -9.34 -3.99
C ALA A 59 2.98 -10.36 -4.62
N MET A 60 3.12 -10.37 -5.96
CA MET A 60 4.10 -11.22 -6.65
C MET A 60 5.54 -10.79 -6.36
N ILE A 61 5.79 -9.49 -6.21
CA ILE A 61 7.10 -8.97 -5.78
C ILE A 61 7.35 -9.35 -4.33
N GLY A 62 6.34 -9.19 -3.49
CA GLY A 62 6.36 -9.39 -2.05
C GLY A 62 6.90 -8.18 -1.28
N ASP A 63 6.10 -7.67 -0.35
CA ASP A 63 6.50 -6.56 0.51
C ASP A 63 7.68 -6.96 1.39
N PRO A 64 8.85 -6.30 1.26
CA PRO A 64 10.02 -6.56 2.10
C PRO A 64 9.89 -6.01 3.53
N THR A 65 8.85 -5.23 3.85
CA THR A 65 8.66 -4.56 5.14
C THR A 65 8.76 -5.52 6.33
N GLY A 66 9.70 -5.24 7.25
CA GLY A 66 9.90 -5.99 8.48
C GLY A 66 10.36 -7.44 8.27
N ARG A 67 11.02 -7.75 7.16
CA ARG A 67 11.47 -9.09 6.82
C ARG A 67 12.99 -9.22 6.80
N ASN A 68 13.45 -10.35 7.27
CA ASN A 68 14.86 -10.73 7.21
C ASN A 68 15.19 -11.63 6.00
N LYS A 69 14.17 -12.01 5.21
CA LYS A 69 14.30 -12.89 4.04
C LYS A 69 13.30 -12.48 2.96
N THR A 70 13.68 -12.69 1.70
CA THR A 70 12.78 -12.55 0.54
C THR A 70 11.57 -13.49 0.67
N ARG A 71 10.37 -12.99 0.38
CA ARG A 71 9.16 -13.81 0.39
C ARG A 71 9.16 -14.81 -0.79
N PRO A 72 8.59 -16.01 -0.62
CA PRO A 72 8.24 -16.83 -1.76
C PRO A 72 7.31 -16.05 -2.69
N GLN A 73 7.59 -16.12 -3.98
CA GLN A 73 6.72 -15.53 -5.00
C GLN A 73 5.41 -16.31 -5.08
N ILE A 74 4.30 -15.59 -5.17
CA ILE A 74 2.97 -16.14 -5.41
C ILE A 74 2.55 -15.78 -6.85
N THR A 75 1.71 -16.60 -7.44
CA THR A 75 1.24 -16.37 -8.80
C THR A 75 0.11 -15.35 -8.85
N LEU A 76 -0.06 -14.67 -9.99
CA LEU A 76 -1.18 -13.74 -10.20
C LEU A 76 -2.55 -14.44 -10.04
N LYS A 77 -2.65 -15.73 -10.35
CA LYS A 77 -3.87 -16.51 -10.16
C LYS A 77 -4.21 -16.63 -8.67
N GLU A 78 -3.24 -17.05 -7.86
CA GLU A 78 -3.41 -17.16 -6.41
C GLU A 78 -3.75 -15.81 -5.76
N THR A 79 -3.12 -14.72 -6.21
CA THR A 79 -3.44 -13.38 -5.70
C THR A 79 -4.86 -12.96 -6.02
N LYS A 80 -5.38 -13.27 -7.21
CA LYS A 80 -6.76 -12.98 -7.60
C LYS A 80 -7.78 -13.81 -6.81
N GLU A 81 -7.49 -15.08 -6.55
CA GLU A 81 -8.33 -15.94 -5.71
C GLU A 81 -8.41 -15.40 -4.26
N ASN A 82 -7.27 -15.03 -3.68
CA ASN A 82 -7.22 -14.42 -2.34
C ASN A 82 -7.92 -13.06 -2.29
N ALA A 83 -7.88 -12.28 -3.37
CA ALA A 83 -8.51 -10.95 -3.45
C ALA A 83 -10.02 -10.97 -3.22
N LEU A 84 -10.70 -12.02 -3.65
CA LEU A 84 -12.16 -12.16 -3.45
C LEU A 84 -12.51 -12.15 -1.96
N SER A 85 -11.75 -12.89 -1.15
CA SER A 85 -11.93 -12.91 0.31
C SER A 85 -11.67 -11.52 0.93
N TYR A 86 -10.66 -10.78 0.43
CA TYR A 86 -10.36 -9.43 0.91
C TYR A 86 -11.52 -8.45 0.68
N ILE A 87 -12.11 -8.51 -0.51
CA ILE A 87 -13.24 -7.66 -0.87
C ILE A 87 -14.45 -7.96 0.00
N ASP A 88 -14.77 -9.23 0.19
CA ASP A 88 -15.88 -9.65 1.05
C ASP A 88 -15.69 -9.18 2.49
N GLN A 89 -14.53 -9.44 3.06
CA GLN A 89 -14.21 -9.04 4.44
C GLN A 89 -14.15 -7.50 4.61
N ALA A 90 -13.54 -6.76 3.67
CA ALA A 90 -13.53 -5.31 3.70
C ALA A 90 -14.94 -4.71 3.62
N SER A 91 -15.85 -5.37 2.91
CA SER A 91 -17.26 -4.94 2.76
C SER A 91 -18.05 -4.98 4.08
N LYS A 92 -17.57 -5.69 5.09
CA LYS A 92 -18.14 -5.64 6.45
C LYS A 92 -17.90 -4.28 7.13
N ILE A 93 -16.89 -3.54 6.69
CA ILE A 93 -16.49 -2.23 7.27
C ILE A 93 -16.83 -1.10 6.32
N LEU A 94 -16.50 -1.25 5.02
CA LEU A 94 -16.68 -0.23 4.01
C LEU A 94 -18.11 -0.23 3.46
N SER A 95 -18.62 0.96 3.13
CA SER A 95 -19.87 1.10 2.39
C SER A 95 -19.63 0.85 0.90
N SER A 96 -20.62 0.32 0.20
CA SER A 96 -20.60 0.29 -1.28
C SER A 96 -20.68 1.69 -1.91
N LYS A 97 -21.20 2.67 -1.16
CA LYS A 97 -21.28 4.06 -1.61
C LYS A 97 -19.89 4.70 -1.60
N ASN A 98 -19.51 5.37 -2.68
CA ASN A 98 -18.20 6.02 -2.82
C ASN A 98 -17.00 5.06 -2.60
N LEU A 99 -17.16 3.79 -2.98
CA LEU A 99 -16.09 2.79 -2.97
C LEU A 99 -15.68 2.44 -4.39
N LYS A 100 -14.38 2.52 -4.65
CA LYS A 100 -13.76 2.00 -5.87
C LYS A 100 -12.79 0.88 -5.48
N ILE A 101 -12.98 -0.31 -6.04
CA ILE A 101 -12.06 -1.43 -5.89
C ILE A 101 -11.26 -1.52 -7.17
N VAL A 102 -9.93 -1.57 -7.07
CA VAL A 102 -9.02 -1.60 -8.21
C VAL A 102 -7.90 -2.60 -7.98
N TYR A 103 -7.34 -3.13 -9.07
CA TYR A 103 -6.23 -4.06 -9.06
C TYR A 103 -5.02 -3.40 -9.70
N ASN A 104 -3.86 -3.42 -9.06
CA ASN A 104 -2.69 -2.75 -9.64
C ASN A 104 -2.08 -3.52 -10.82
N SER A 105 -2.45 -4.78 -11.02
CA SER A 105 -2.14 -5.50 -12.27
C SER A 105 -2.74 -4.84 -13.50
N ASP A 106 -3.82 -4.07 -13.38
CA ASP A 106 -4.48 -3.41 -14.51
C ASP A 106 -3.56 -2.42 -15.22
N TRP A 107 -2.63 -1.79 -14.51
CA TRP A 107 -1.65 -0.86 -15.09
C TRP A 107 -0.20 -1.36 -15.01
N LEU A 108 0.19 -2.11 -13.97
CA LEU A 108 1.58 -2.57 -13.83
C LEU A 108 1.92 -3.67 -14.82
N ASN A 109 0.98 -4.59 -15.16
CA ASN A 109 1.22 -5.61 -16.17
C ASN A 109 1.41 -5.05 -17.59
N SER A 110 0.89 -3.87 -17.86
CA SER A 110 1.02 -3.23 -19.18
C SER A 110 2.31 -2.43 -19.34
N MET A 111 3.09 -2.25 -18.27
CA MET A 111 4.37 -1.55 -18.31
C MET A 111 5.38 -2.34 -19.14
N SER A 112 5.97 -1.68 -20.12
CA SER A 112 7.11 -2.23 -20.86
C SER A 112 8.37 -2.21 -19.99
N PHE A 113 9.39 -2.96 -20.38
CA PHE A 113 10.67 -2.93 -19.68
C PHE A 113 11.29 -1.52 -19.65
N SER A 114 11.08 -0.72 -20.72
CA SER A 114 11.51 0.68 -20.75
C SER A 114 10.77 1.56 -19.74
N ASP A 115 9.49 1.29 -19.49
CA ASP A 115 8.71 2.00 -18.44
C ASP A 115 9.25 1.68 -17.05
N VAL A 116 9.60 0.41 -16.80
CA VAL A 116 10.21 -0.01 -15.53
C VAL A 116 11.58 0.67 -15.32
N ILE A 117 12.42 0.75 -16.37
CA ILE A 117 13.68 1.50 -16.31
C ILE A 117 13.43 2.97 -16.01
N SER A 118 12.48 3.60 -16.71
CA SER A 118 12.11 5.00 -16.48
C SER A 118 11.59 5.25 -15.06
N LEU A 119 10.77 4.34 -14.52
CA LEU A 119 10.30 4.42 -13.14
C LEU A 119 11.46 4.26 -12.15
N SER A 120 12.35 3.29 -12.37
CA SER A 120 13.50 3.00 -11.51
C SER A 120 14.51 4.14 -11.49
N SER A 121 14.66 4.89 -12.60
CA SER A 121 15.59 6.02 -12.68
C SER A 121 15.20 7.22 -11.79
N LYS A 122 13.95 7.26 -11.31
CA LYS A 122 13.44 8.34 -10.44
C LYS A 122 13.82 8.18 -8.97
N TYR A 123 14.46 7.08 -8.61
CA TYR A 123 14.84 6.80 -7.23
C TYR A 123 16.23 6.18 -7.15
N THR A 124 17.01 6.53 -6.14
CA THR A 124 18.38 6.04 -6.00
C THR A 124 18.47 4.87 -5.03
N VAL A 125 19.49 4.01 -5.21
CA VAL A 125 19.80 2.93 -4.25
C VAL A 125 20.06 3.50 -2.86
N ALA A 126 20.75 4.66 -2.76
CA ALA A 126 20.99 5.32 -1.47
C ALA A 126 19.68 5.65 -0.74
N ARG A 127 18.68 6.17 -1.47
CA ARG A 127 17.35 6.45 -0.92
C ARG A 127 16.61 5.17 -0.53
N MET A 128 16.73 4.09 -1.32
CA MET A 128 16.15 2.79 -0.95
C MET A 128 16.74 2.23 0.33
N LEU A 129 18.05 2.42 0.53
CA LEU A 129 18.76 1.97 1.74
C LEU A 129 18.44 2.82 2.99
N GLU A 130 17.69 3.92 2.90
CA GLU A 130 17.15 4.62 4.08
C GLU A 130 15.99 3.87 4.76
N ARG A 131 15.42 2.88 4.10
CA ARG A 131 14.41 2.03 4.68
C ARG A 131 15.03 1.09 5.71
N ASP A 132 14.46 1.04 6.92
CA ASP A 132 15.05 0.37 8.09
C ASP A 132 15.45 -1.09 7.84
N ASP A 133 14.57 -1.87 7.18
CA ASP A 133 14.83 -3.28 6.89
C ASP A 133 15.94 -3.46 5.84
N PHE A 134 15.99 -2.63 4.80
CA PHE A 134 17.10 -2.63 3.84
C PHE A 134 18.41 -2.18 4.48
N THR A 135 18.38 -1.13 5.30
CA THR A 135 19.55 -0.67 6.06
C THR A 135 20.11 -1.79 6.93
N LYS A 136 19.25 -2.47 7.70
CA LYS A 136 19.63 -3.55 8.58
C LYS A 136 20.23 -4.73 7.80
N ARG A 137 19.52 -5.22 6.78
CA ARG A 137 19.99 -6.34 5.95
C ARG A 137 21.31 -6.03 5.26
N TYR A 138 21.46 -4.81 4.73
CA TYR A 138 22.72 -4.38 4.10
C TYR A 138 23.89 -4.39 5.08
N LYS A 139 23.70 -3.85 6.29
CA LYS A 139 24.74 -3.84 7.34
C LYS A 139 25.08 -5.23 7.83
N ASP A 140 24.09 -6.11 7.93
CA ASP A 140 24.24 -7.47 8.43
C ASP A 140 24.74 -8.45 7.34
N GLY A 141 25.00 -7.96 6.12
CA GLY A 141 25.40 -8.80 4.98
C GLY A 141 24.33 -9.78 4.50
N VAL A 142 23.06 -9.54 4.87
CA VAL A 142 21.91 -10.36 4.42
C VAL A 142 21.52 -9.95 3.01
N PRO A 143 21.42 -10.89 2.04
CA PRO A 143 21.11 -10.57 0.66
C PRO A 143 19.82 -9.78 0.49
N ILE A 144 19.84 -8.77 -0.39
CA ILE A 144 18.68 -8.02 -0.87
C ILE A 144 18.58 -8.26 -2.37
N SER A 145 17.47 -8.86 -2.81
CA SER A 145 17.26 -9.10 -4.24
C SER A 145 16.81 -7.81 -4.94
N VAL A 146 17.29 -7.60 -6.18
CA VAL A 146 17.02 -6.37 -6.95
C VAL A 146 15.53 -6.08 -7.09
N HIS A 147 14.68 -7.13 -7.28
CA HIS A 147 13.23 -6.95 -7.41
C HIS A 147 12.58 -6.37 -6.14
N GLU A 148 13.18 -6.57 -4.96
CA GLU A 148 12.65 -6.00 -3.71
C GLU A 148 12.67 -4.47 -3.71
N PHE A 149 13.62 -3.84 -4.43
CA PHE A 149 13.65 -2.40 -4.63
C PHE A 149 12.53 -1.90 -5.56
N LEU A 150 11.96 -2.77 -6.39
CA LEU A 150 10.83 -2.41 -7.25
C LEU A 150 9.51 -2.31 -6.47
N TYR A 151 9.39 -2.98 -5.33
CA TYR A 151 8.15 -2.96 -4.54
C TYR A 151 7.73 -1.54 -4.13
N PRO A 152 8.57 -0.72 -3.46
CA PRO A 152 8.21 0.66 -3.11
C PRO A 152 7.88 1.52 -4.32
N LEU A 153 8.55 1.28 -5.46
CA LEU A 153 8.31 2.02 -6.70
C LEU A 153 6.96 1.65 -7.32
N ALA A 154 6.61 0.36 -7.35
CA ALA A 154 5.32 -0.11 -7.85
C ALA A 154 4.18 0.44 -6.99
N GLN A 155 4.27 0.34 -5.64
CA GLN A 155 3.30 0.92 -4.72
C GLN A 155 3.20 2.44 -4.87
N GLY A 156 4.33 3.12 -5.05
CA GLY A 156 4.36 4.57 -5.27
C GLY A 156 3.72 4.97 -6.60
N TYR A 157 3.95 4.18 -7.66
CA TYR A 157 3.32 4.41 -8.95
C TYR A 157 1.80 4.24 -8.93
N ASP A 158 1.27 3.34 -8.10
CA ASP A 158 -0.17 3.23 -7.85
C ASP A 158 -0.79 4.58 -7.45
N SER A 159 -0.09 5.35 -6.61
CA SER A 159 -0.55 6.69 -6.19
C SER A 159 -0.51 7.70 -7.32
N VAL A 160 0.48 7.61 -8.21
CA VAL A 160 0.56 8.43 -9.44
C VAL A 160 -0.60 8.09 -10.38
N HIS A 161 -0.82 6.80 -10.65
CA HIS A 161 -1.87 6.32 -11.55
C HIS A 161 -3.27 6.71 -11.05
N LEU A 162 -3.53 6.51 -9.77
CA LEU A 162 -4.82 6.81 -9.13
C LEU A 162 -5.02 8.29 -8.80
N LYS A 163 -3.98 9.12 -8.96
CA LYS A 163 -3.99 10.52 -8.51
C LYS A 163 -4.49 10.64 -7.06
N ALA A 164 -3.91 9.80 -6.19
CA ALA A 164 -4.32 9.74 -4.80
C ALA A 164 -4.09 11.08 -4.09
N ASP A 165 -5.09 11.57 -3.36
CA ASP A 165 -4.98 12.77 -2.53
C ASP A 165 -4.51 12.45 -1.12
N VAL A 166 -4.90 11.28 -0.63
CA VAL A 166 -4.51 10.75 0.67
C VAL A 166 -4.21 9.26 0.52
N GLU A 167 -3.12 8.80 1.14
CA GLU A 167 -2.83 7.38 1.26
C GLU A 167 -2.79 6.98 2.73
N LEU A 168 -3.49 5.86 3.05
CA LEU A 168 -3.56 5.28 4.38
C LEU A 168 -2.67 4.05 4.47
N GLY A 169 -2.08 3.81 5.64
CA GLY A 169 -1.29 2.60 5.89
C GLY A 169 -0.95 2.41 7.36
N GLY A 170 -0.27 1.33 7.70
CA GLY A 170 0.38 1.17 8.98
C GLY A 170 1.65 2.02 9.09
N THR A 171 2.14 2.26 10.30
CA THR A 171 3.39 3.02 10.51
C THR A 171 4.59 2.34 9.84
N ASP A 172 4.58 1.02 9.70
CA ASP A 172 5.58 0.23 8.99
C ASP A 172 5.61 0.49 7.47
N GLN A 173 4.55 1.05 6.89
CA GLN A 173 4.44 1.40 5.48
C GLN A 173 4.93 2.82 5.16
N LYS A 174 5.31 3.61 6.16
CA LYS A 174 5.62 5.04 6.00
C LYS A 174 6.61 5.33 4.87
N PHE A 175 7.65 4.52 4.74
CA PHE A 175 8.64 4.69 3.67
C PHE A 175 7.99 4.57 2.29
N ASN A 176 7.22 3.50 2.05
CA ASN A 176 6.56 3.27 0.77
C ASN A 176 5.57 4.39 0.42
N LEU A 177 4.82 4.88 1.43
CA LEU A 177 3.89 5.99 1.26
C LEU A 177 4.62 7.29 0.86
N LEU A 178 5.82 7.52 1.40
CA LEU A 178 6.67 8.67 1.03
C LEU A 178 7.21 8.56 -0.39
N VAL A 179 7.58 7.35 -0.83
CA VAL A 179 7.97 7.10 -2.23
C VAL A 179 6.84 7.52 -3.19
N GLY A 180 5.59 7.20 -2.85
CA GLY A 180 4.42 7.63 -3.64
C GLY A 180 4.34 9.14 -3.78
N ARG A 181 4.60 9.89 -2.71
CA ARG A 181 4.64 11.36 -2.74
C ARG A 181 5.74 11.90 -3.67
N ASP A 182 6.93 11.29 -3.60
CA ASP A 182 8.05 11.73 -4.42
C ASP A 182 7.77 11.44 -5.90
N LEU A 183 7.24 10.28 -6.24
CA LEU A 183 6.85 9.94 -7.61
C LEU A 183 5.71 10.82 -8.14
N GLN A 184 4.76 11.22 -7.30
CA GLN A 184 3.72 12.18 -7.69
C GLN A 184 4.32 13.55 -8.05
N LYS A 185 5.29 14.06 -7.27
CA LYS A 185 6.00 15.31 -7.59
C LYS A 185 6.71 15.23 -8.93
N GLU A 186 7.44 14.12 -9.16
CA GLU A 186 8.13 13.86 -10.43
C GLU A 186 7.16 13.77 -11.63
N ALA A 187 5.93 13.33 -11.38
CA ALA A 187 4.86 13.30 -12.38
C ALA A 187 4.09 14.62 -12.50
N GLY A 188 4.53 15.71 -11.84
CA GLY A 188 3.85 17.01 -11.85
C GLY A 188 2.51 17.04 -11.12
N GLN A 189 2.26 16.07 -10.24
CA GLN A 189 1.04 16.00 -9.44
C GLN A 189 1.23 16.62 -8.05
N SER A 190 0.11 17.08 -7.45
CA SER A 190 0.12 17.47 -6.04
C SER A 190 0.34 16.22 -5.17
N PRO A 191 1.39 16.19 -4.33
CA PRO A 191 1.69 15.00 -3.53
C PRO A 191 0.55 14.69 -2.56
N GLN A 192 0.28 13.40 -2.38
CA GLN A 192 -0.72 12.91 -1.42
C GLN A 192 -0.33 13.26 0.02
N ALA A 193 -1.32 13.48 0.87
CA ALA A 193 -1.11 13.42 2.31
C ALA A 193 -1.01 11.95 2.72
N ILE A 194 -0.15 11.63 3.68
CA ILE A 194 -0.07 10.28 4.25
C ILE A 194 -0.65 10.28 5.67
N ILE A 195 -1.43 9.24 5.96
CA ILE A 195 -1.95 9.00 7.30
C ILE A 195 -1.57 7.58 7.70
N THR A 196 -0.78 7.47 8.76
CA THR A 196 -0.40 6.16 9.28
C THR A 196 -1.12 5.87 10.59
N THR A 197 -1.52 4.62 10.77
CA THR A 197 -2.08 4.12 12.02
C THR A 197 -1.02 3.28 12.75
N PRO A 198 -1.03 3.27 14.08
CA PRO A 198 -0.19 2.36 14.85
C PRO A 198 -0.43 0.90 14.44
N ILE A 199 0.62 0.10 14.52
CA ILE A 199 0.53 -1.33 14.29
C ILE A 199 -0.17 -1.98 15.47
N LEU A 200 -1.13 -2.86 15.20
CA LEU A 200 -1.79 -3.63 16.24
C LEU A 200 -0.90 -4.82 16.63
N GLU A 201 -0.73 -5.02 17.93
CA GLU A 201 -0.05 -6.19 18.48
C GLU A 201 -0.86 -7.46 18.22
N GLY A 202 -0.17 -8.57 18.01
CA GLY A 202 -0.79 -9.87 17.84
C GLY A 202 -1.34 -10.43 19.15
N THR A 203 -1.98 -11.60 19.06
CA THR A 203 -2.52 -12.32 20.23
C THR A 203 -1.45 -12.79 21.21
N ASP A 204 -0.18 -12.78 20.78
CA ASP A 204 1.01 -13.05 21.63
C ASP A 204 1.41 -11.85 22.51
N GLY A 205 0.87 -10.65 22.25
CA GLY A 205 1.15 -9.43 23.01
C GLY A 205 2.57 -8.89 22.82
N VAL A 206 3.32 -9.33 21.84
CA VAL A 206 4.72 -8.96 21.59
C VAL A 206 4.96 -8.54 20.16
N GLU A 207 4.64 -9.42 19.20
CA GLU A 207 4.90 -9.18 17.79
C GLU A 207 3.72 -8.47 17.13
N LYS A 208 3.97 -7.78 16.02
CA LYS A 208 2.88 -7.20 15.23
C LYS A 208 1.90 -8.27 14.79
N MET A 209 0.61 -7.96 14.81
CA MET A 209 -0.42 -8.85 14.28
C MET A 209 -0.15 -9.17 12.81
N SER A 210 0.03 -10.45 12.51
CA SER A 210 0.37 -10.90 11.17
C SER A 210 -0.04 -12.35 10.93
N LYS A 211 -0.59 -12.61 9.76
CA LYS A 211 -0.88 -13.98 9.29
C LYS A 211 0.34 -14.88 9.24
N SER A 212 1.52 -14.31 9.02
CA SER A 212 2.77 -15.07 8.95
C SER A 212 3.33 -15.45 10.31
N TYR A 213 2.86 -14.83 11.38
CA TYR A 213 3.23 -15.18 12.76
C TYR A 213 2.13 -16.01 13.44
N ASP A 214 1.02 -16.28 12.76
CA ASP A 214 -0.14 -17.01 13.29
C ASP A 214 -0.69 -16.41 14.61
N ASN A 215 -0.52 -15.10 14.78
CA ASN A 215 -0.90 -14.31 15.96
C ASN A 215 -2.01 -13.31 15.64
N TYR A 216 -2.89 -13.61 14.69
CA TYR A 216 -3.92 -12.69 14.21
C TYR A 216 -5.34 -13.12 14.57
N ILE A 217 -6.24 -12.14 14.57
CA ILE A 217 -7.69 -12.35 14.64
C ILE A 217 -8.26 -11.93 13.28
N GLY A 218 -8.90 -12.85 12.57
CA GLY A 218 -9.54 -12.62 11.27
C GLY A 218 -10.76 -11.70 11.34
N LEU A 219 -11.15 -11.12 10.20
CA LEU A 219 -12.37 -10.30 10.03
C LEU A 219 -13.58 -11.12 9.63
#